data_3ec267d7e8311f6d36ba3564d2231815
#
_entry.id   3ec267d7e8311f6d36ba3564d2231815
#
_cell.length_a   1.000
_cell.length_b   1.000
_cell.length_c   1.000
_cell.angle_alpha   90.00
_cell.angle_beta   90.00
_cell.angle_gamma   90.00
#
_symmetry.space_group_name_H-M   'P 1'
#
loop_
_entity.id
_entity.type
_entity.pdbx_description
1 polymer ?
#
loop_
_entity_poly.entity_id
_entity_poly.type
_entity_poly.pdbx_seq_one_letter_code
_entity_poly.pdbx_strand_id
1 'polypeptide(L)'
;MKTVFLSFFSLFIVISAWSEDRPNIIILLADDLGWADLGYQGSNDIRSPHIDKLAKNGIRFTDGHVSASVCSPSRAGLMTGRYQQRFGHEANSPPPTDGMDLKQLTMADRLKKLGYRTGLIGKWHLGNQDEFYPTRRGFDYFYGLRSGSRSYFYNAKKDDKPGNAKAIEENGKSVKFDGYLTDVFGQKAIDFINAKDDRP
;
A
#
# COMPACT_ATOMS: atom_id res chain seq x y z
N MET A 1 -34.08 18.97 67.33
CA MET A 1 -33.35 17.95 66.49
C MET A 1 -33.77 18.15 65.05
N LYS A 2 -32.88 18.67 64.23
CA LYS A 2 -33.12 18.87 62.81
C LYS A 2 -32.37 17.76 62.04
N THR A 3 -33.13 16.88 61.40
CA THR A 3 -32.60 15.76 60.62
C THR A 3 -32.23 16.27 59.23
N VAL A 4 -30.94 16.22 58.85
CA VAL A 4 -30.44 16.57 57.52
C VAL A 4 -30.43 15.30 56.69
N PHE A 5 -31.26 15.24 55.63
CA PHE A 5 -31.24 14.19 54.62
C PHE A 5 -30.14 14.53 53.61
N LEU A 6 -29.06 13.75 53.56
CA LEU A 6 -28.07 13.79 52.52
C LEU A 6 -28.56 12.91 51.36
N SER A 7 -29.00 13.51 50.25
CA SER A 7 -29.28 12.80 49.02
C SER A 7 -27.98 12.56 48.26
N PHE A 8 -27.54 11.31 48.15
CA PHE A 8 -26.45 10.90 47.26
C PHE A 8 -26.99 10.85 45.85
N PHE A 9 -26.57 11.78 45.01
CA PHE A 9 -26.84 11.78 43.57
C PHE A 9 -25.73 10.98 42.89
N SER A 10 -25.96 9.70 42.59
CA SER A 10 -25.04 8.87 41.84
C SER A 10 -25.05 9.29 40.37
N LEU A 11 -23.98 9.99 39.94
CA LEU A 11 -23.77 10.37 38.56
C LEU A 11 -23.29 9.12 37.79
N PHE A 12 -24.19 8.45 37.08
CA PHE A 12 -23.84 7.41 36.13
C PHE A 12 -23.24 8.07 34.86
N ILE A 13 -21.90 8.08 34.76
CA ILE A 13 -21.22 8.43 33.50
C ILE A 13 -21.37 7.22 32.57
N VAL A 14 -22.33 7.28 31.65
CA VAL A 14 -22.42 6.37 30.52
C VAL A 14 -21.27 6.73 29.55
N ILE A 15 -20.14 6.04 29.68
CA ILE A 15 -19.10 6.07 28.66
C ILE A 15 -19.67 5.30 27.47
N SER A 16 -20.26 6.02 26.53
CA SER A 16 -20.54 5.48 25.21
C SER A 16 -19.19 5.15 24.57
N ALA A 17 -18.79 3.88 24.61
CA ALA A 17 -17.72 3.39 23.78
C ALA A 17 -18.20 3.54 22.34
N TRP A 18 -17.84 4.65 21.70
CA TRP A 18 -17.95 4.77 20.25
C TRP A 18 -16.96 3.76 19.71
N SER A 19 -17.46 2.64 19.23
CA SER A 19 -16.72 1.79 18.31
C SER A 19 -16.52 2.66 17.07
N GLU A 20 -15.36 3.26 16.96
CA GLU A 20 -14.95 3.94 15.73
C GLU A 20 -14.90 2.85 14.67
N ASP A 21 -15.88 2.85 13.76
CA ASP A 21 -15.88 2.00 12.57
C ASP A 21 -14.69 2.42 11.73
N ARG A 22 -13.58 1.70 11.89
CA ARG A 22 -12.36 1.96 11.13
C ARG A 22 -12.54 1.45 9.72
N PRO A 23 -12.50 2.33 8.69
CA PRO A 23 -12.73 1.91 7.32
C PRO A 23 -11.58 1.03 6.81
N ASN A 24 -11.89 0.07 5.96
CA ASN A 24 -10.89 -0.60 5.14
C ASN A 24 -10.29 0.39 4.13
N ILE A 25 -8.98 0.31 3.92
CA ILE A 25 -8.24 1.21 3.02
C ILE A 25 -7.60 0.40 1.92
N ILE A 26 -8.00 0.62 0.67
CA ILE A 26 -7.44 -0.04 -0.51
C ILE A 26 -6.84 1.03 -1.41
N ILE A 27 -5.55 0.88 -1.74
CA ILE A 27 -4.83 1.76 -2.67
C ILE A 27 -4.53 0.96 -3.93
N LEU A 28 -5.13 1.37 -5.06
CA LEU A 28 -4.83 0.85 -6.39
C LEU A 28 -3.85 1.81 -7.07
N LEU A 29 -2.58 1.44 -7.11
CA LEU A 29 -1.53 2.25 -7.70
C LEU A 29 -1.15 1.71 -9.07
N ALA A 30 -1.48 2.45 -10.13
CA ALA A 30 -1.00 2.15 -11.48
C ALA A 30 0.47 2.56 -11.62
N ASP A 31 1.25 1.74 -12.35
CA ASP A 31 2.67 1.97 -12.62
C ASP A 31 2.82 2.40 -14.07
N ASP A 32 3.36 3.61 -14.30
CA ASP A 32 3.54 4.24 -15.60
C ASP A 32 2.22 4.42 -16.40
N LEU A 33 1.14 4.80 -15.72
CA LEU A 33 -0.12 5.17 -16.38
C LEU A 33 -0.06 6.63 -16.85
N GLY A 34 -0.31 6.87 -18.13
CA GLY A 34 -0.36 8.19 -18.73
C GLY A 34 -1.64 8.97 -18.41
N TRP A 35 -1.55 10.28 -18.47
CA TRP A 35 -2.73 11.13 -18.44
C TRP A 35 -3.62 10.84 -19.67
N ALA A 36 -4.94 10.77 -19.45
CA ALA A 36 -5.96 10.44 -20.46
C ALA A 36 -5.94 8.98 -20.98
N ASP A 37 -5.22 8.06 -20.34
CA ASP A 37 -5.23 6.65 -20.71
C ASP A 37 -6.50 5.91 -20.28
N LEU A 38 -7.22 6.42 -19.30
CA LEU A 38 -8.42 5.77 -18.78
C LEU A 38 -9.70 6.29 -19.45
N GLY A 39 -10.73 5.45 -19.54
CA GLY A 39 -11.99 5.78 -20.20
C GLY A 39 -12.64 7.04 -19.61
N TYR A 40 -12.68 7.18 -18.28
CA TYR A 40 -13.23 8.38 -17.63
C TYR A 40 -12.43 9.67 -17.89
N GLN A 41 -11.21 9.55 -18.38
CA GLN A 41 -10.35 10.67 -18.80
C GLN A 41 -10.48 10.99 -20.29
N GLY A 42 -11.25 10.20 -21.04
CA GLY A 42 -11.52 10.40 -22.46
C GLY A 42 -10.80 9.44 -23.41
N SER A 43 -10.12 8.42 -22.90
CA SER A 43 -9.51 7.39 -23.75
C SER A 43 -10.58 6.61 -24.52
N ASN A 44 -10.35 6.42 -25.82
CA ASN A 44 -11.15 5.55 -26.67
C ASN A 44 -10.48 4.19 -26.92
N ASP A 45 -9.19 4.07 -26.61
CA ASP A 45 -8.37 2.90 -26.92
C ASP A 45 -8.29 1.92 -25.74
N ILE A 46 -8.19 2.44 -24.52
CA ILE A 46 -8.05 1.64 -23.31
C ILE A 46 -9.40 1.50 -22.60
N ARG A 47 -9.84 0.25 -22.43
CA ARG A 47 -11.07 -0.05 -21.69
C ARG A 47 -10.79 -0.16 -20.20
N SER A 48 -11.39 0.70 -19.39
CA SER A 48 -11.26 0.72 -17.93
C SER A 48 -12.60 0.76 -17.18
N PRO A 49 -13.57 -0.13 -17.50
CA PRO A 49 -14.96 0.01 -17.03
C PRO A 49 -15.09 -0.02 -15.50
N HIS A 50 -14.25 -0.79 -14.82
CA HIS A 50 -14.27 -0.87 -13.35
C HIS A 50 -13.70 0.38 -12.68
N ILE A 51 -12.60 0.93 -13.22
CA ILE A 51 -12.01 2.18 -12.74
C ILE A 51 -12.94 3.36 -13.08
N ASP A 52 -13.56 3.36 -14.25
CA ASP A 52 -14.54 4.37 -14.66
C ASP A 52 -15.76 4.37 -13.74
N LYS A 53 -16.23 3.19 -13.32
CA LYS A 53 -17.30 3.04 -12.34
C LYS A 53 -16.89 3.59 -10.98
N LEU A 54 -15.65 3.32 -10.53
CA LEU A 54 -15.10 3.87 -9.29
C LEU A 54 -15.05 5.40 -9.36
N ALA A 55 -14.54 5.96 -10.45
CA ALA A 55 -14.47 7.40 -10.69
C ALA A 55 -15.86 8.07 -10.72
N LYS A 56 -16.88 7.37 -11.25
CA LYS A 56 -18.27 7.87 -11.30
C LYS A 56 -18.91 7.89 -9.91
N ASN A 57 -18.59 6.93 -9.05
CA ASN A 57 -19.23 6.77 -7.74
C ASN A 57 -18.46 7.42 -6.58
N GLY A 58 -17.26 7.92 -6.85
CA GLY A 58 -16.36 8.51 -5.88
C GLY A 58 -16.01 9.96 -6.18
N ILE A 59 -14.90 10.40 -5.62
CA ILE A 59 -14.35 11.75 -5.83
C ILE A 59 -13.24 11.69 -6.87
N ARG A 60 -13.30 12.55 -7.88
CA ARG A 60 -12.25 12.72 -8.88
C ARG A 60 -11.45 13.99 -8.58
N PHE A 61 -10.14 13.85 -8.53
CA PHE A 61 -9.23 14.99 -8.44
C PHE A 61 -8.81 15.39 -9.87
N THR A 62 -9.23 16.58 -10.31
CA THR A 62 -8.94 17.08 -11.66
C THR A 62 -7.53 17.64 -11.80
N ASP A 63 -6.88 17.91 -10.68
CA ASP A 63 -5.52 18.46 -10.60
C ASP A 63 -4.69 17.70 -9.53
N GLY A 64 -4.73 16.36 -9.60
CA GLY A 64 -3.96 15.48 -8.72
C GLY A 64 -2.60 15.14 -9.35
N HIS A 65 -1.52 15.40 -8.62
CA HIS A 65 -0.15 15.15 -9.08
C HIS A 65 0.58 14.15 -8.19
N VAL A 66 1.41 13.30 -8.82
CA VAL A 66 2.41 12.52 -8.10
C VAL A 66 3.59 13.43 -7.70
N SER A 67 4.31 13.07 -6.64
CA SER A 67 5.39 13.90 -6.10
C SER A 67 6.70 13.80 -6.87
N ALA A 68 6.81 12.90 -7.84
CA ALA A 68 7.96 12.74 -8.73
C ALA A 68 7.56 12.11 -10.06
N SER A 69 8.42 12.27 -11.09
CA SER A 69 8.20 11.75 -12.43
C SER A 69 8.62 10.29 -12.63
N VAL A 70 9.25 9.66 -11.64
CA VAL A 70 9.75 8.28 -11.70
C VAL A 70 9.30 7.45 -10.50
N CYS A 71 9.39 6.12 -10.65
CA CYS A 71 8.77 5.13 -9.78
C CYS A 71 9.14 5.27 -8.29
N SER A 72 10.41 5.06 -7.95
CA SER A 72 10.83 4.95 -6.55
C SER A 72 10.59 6.22 -5.73
N PRO A 73 10.94 7.42 -6.23
CA PRO A 73 10.63 8.66 -5.53
C PRO A 73 9.13 8.89 -5.31
N SER A 74 8.29 8.64 -6.31
CA SER A 74 6.82 8.75 -6.17
C SER A 74 6.29 7.79 -5.11
N ARG A 75 6.80 6.56 -5.08
CA ARG A 75 6.44 5.55 -4.07
C ARG A 75 6.90 5.96 -2.68
N ALA A 76 8.10 6.52 -2.55
CA ALA A 76 8.61 7.03 -1.28
C ALA A 76 7.72 8.18 -0.76
N GLY A 77 7.33 9.10 -1.63
CA GLY A 77 6.39 10.18 -1.30
C GLY A 77 5.03 9.65 -0.84
N LEU A 78 4.44 8.70 -1.59
CA LEU A 78 3.18 8.05 -1.24
C LEU A 78 3.27 7.32 0.11
N MET A 79 4.29 6.49 0.30
CA MET A 79 4.43 5.68 1.52
C MET A 79 4.66 6.50 2.78
N THR A 80 5.30 7.66 2.66
CA THR A 80 5.63 8.52 3.82
C THR A 80 4.65 9.67 4.05
N GLY A 81 3.86 10.04 3.03
CA GLY A 81 3.04 11.25 3.03
C GLY A 81 3.87 12.54 3.07
N ARG A 82 5.14 12.49 2.59
CA ARG A 82 6.09 13.60 2.61
C ARG A 82 6.77 13.73 1.24
N TYR A 83 7.13 14.94 0.86
CA TYR A 83 8.01 15.11 -0.29
C TYR A 83 9.34 14.37 -0.07
N GLN A 84 9.62 13.44 -0.95
CA GLN A 84 10.76 12.53 -0.84
C GLN A 84 12.13 13.25 -0.94
N GLN A 85 12.20 14.40 -1.57
CA GLN A 85 13.39 15.26 -1.60
C GLN A 85 13.82 15.68 -0.19
N ARG A 86 12.89 15.80 0.75
CA ARG A 86 13.19 16.19 2.13
C ARG A 86 13.99 15.16 2.91
N PHE A 87 14.10 13.94 2.40
CA PHE A 87 14.90 12.86 2.97
C PHE A 87 15.80 12.17 1.94
N GLY A 88 16.10 12.87 0.82
CA GLY A 88 17.11 12.47 -0.16
C GLY A 88 16.73 11.29 -1.06
N HIS A 89 15.43 10.98 -1.22
CA HIS A 89 14.97 9.88 -2.09
C HIS A 89 14.52 10.41 -3.47
N GLU A 90 15.48 10.89 -4.28
CA GLU A 90 15.20 11.61 -5.52
C GLU A 90 15.40 10.79 -6.81
N ALA A 91 15.91 9.57 -6.69
CA ALA A 91 16.21 8.69 -7.80
C ALA A 91 15.62 7.28 -7.59
N ASN A 92 15.58 6.46 -8.66
CA ASN A 92 15.18 5.07 -8.56
C ASN A 92 16.13 4.20 -7.74
N SER A 93 17.39 4.63 -7.62
CA SER A 93 18.43 4.03 -6.80
C SER A 93 19.15 5.14 -6.04
N PRO A 94 18.53 5.69 -4.97
CA PRO A 94 19.12 6.81 -4.26
C PRO A 94 20.33 6.37 -3.45
N PRO A 95 21.47 7.10 -3.56
CA PRO A 95 22.60 6.84 -2.69
C PRO A 95 22.28 7.24 -1.24
N PRO A 96 22.96 6.71 -0.23
CA PRO A 96 24.01 5.70 -0.34
C PRO A 96 23.52 4.25 -0.30
N THR A 97 22.24 3.99 -0.06
CA THR A 97 21.73 2.66 0.34
C THR A 97 20.88 1.96 -0.72
N ASP A 98 20.61 2.62 -1.85
CA ASP A 98 19.71 2.09 -2.89
C ASP A 98 18.29 1.75 -2.36
N GLY A 99 17.88 2.41 -1.27
CA GLY A 99 16.57 2.22 -0.63
C GLY A 99 16.08 3.44 0.13
N MET A 100 14.82 3.42 0.54
CA MET A 100 14.23 4.50 1.32
C MET A 100 14.77 4.51 2.75
N ASP A 101 15.28 5.64 3.21
CA ASP A 101 15.84 5.82 4.55
C ASP A 101 14.97 5.14 5.63
N LEU A 102 15.61 4.29 6.42
CA LEU A 102 14.95 3.48 7.46
C LEU A 102 14.29 4.32 8.56
N LYS A 103 14.72 5.58 8.73
CA LYS A 103 14.11 6.52 9.67
C LYS A 103 12.74 7.03 9.21
N GLN A 104 12.40 6.86 7.94
CA GLN A 104 11.10 7.28 7.41
C GLN A 104 10.04 6.23 7.73
N LEU A 105 9.05 6.60 8.53
CA LEU A 105 7.88 5.74 8.78
C LEU A 105 6.97 5.72 7.57
N THR A 106 6.56 4.52 7.17
CA THR A 106 5.58 4.33 6.11
C THR A 106 4.14 4.49 6.61
N MET A 107 3.18 4.63 5.68
CA MET A 107 1.77 4.57 6.03
C MET A 107 1.40 3.22 6.68
N ALA A 108 2.03 2.12 6.24
CA ALA A 108 1.82 0.80 6.82
C ALA A 108 2.30 0.73 8.28
N ASP A 109 3.48 1.32 8.60
CA ASP A 109 3.95 1.43 9.99
C ASP A 109 2.94 2.18 10.89
N ARG A 110 2.32 3.23 10.35
CA ARG A 110 1.34 4.05 11.09
C ARG A 110 0.01 3.33 11.26
N LEU A 111 -0.52 2.72 10.19
CA LEU A 111 -1.77 1.97 10.22
C LEU A 111 -1.67 0.73 11.11
N LYS A 112 -0.55 0.02 11.06
CA LYS A 112 -0.29 -1.13 11.95
C LYS A 112 -0.35 -0.73 13.44
N LYS A 113 0.20 0.43 13.81
CA LYS A 113 0.08 0.96 15.18
C LYS A 113 -1.36 1.27 15.60
N LEU A 114 -2.23 1.54 14.63
CA LEU A 114 -3.66 1.75 14.84
C LEU A 114 -4.47 0.44 14.77
N GLY A 115 -3.81 -0.71 14.69
CA GLY A 115 -4.44 -2.02 14.68
C GLY A 115 -4.92 -2.52 13.32
N TYR A 116 -4.51 -1.86 12.22
CA TYR A 116 -4.82 -2.36 10.88
C TYR A 116 -3.98 -3.59 10.52
N ARG A 117 -4.57 -4.50 9.78
CA ARG A 117 -3.87 -5.53 9.02
C ARG A 117 -3.39 -4.93 7.70
N THR A 118 -2.10 -5.03 7.43
CA THR A 118 -1.47 -4.33 6.31
C THR A 118 -0.91 -5.30 5.28
N GLY A 119 -1.23 -5.11 4.01
CA GLY A 119 -0.72 -5.94 2.91
C GLY A 119 -0.19 -5.11 1.75
N LEU A 120 0.90 -5.55 1.15
CA LEU A 120 1.43 -5.03 -0.11
C LEU A 120 1.42 -6.14 -1.15
N ILE A 121 0.68 -5.96 -2.22
CA ILE A 121 0.67 -6.86 -3.37
C ILE A 121 1.16 -6.08 -4.59
N GLY A 122 2.26 -6.53 -5.21
CA GLY A 122 2.84 -5.87 -6.37
C GLY A 122 4.27 -5.39 -6.20
N LYS A 123 4.59 -4.28 -6.88
CA LYS A 123 5.93 -3.69 -6.92
C LYS A 123 6.20 -2.84 -5.66
N TRP A 124 7.34 -3.11 -5.00
CA TRP A 124 7.84 -2.31 -3.88
C TRP A 124 8.69 -1.13 -4.34
N HIS A 125 9.86 -1.38 -4.87
CA HIS A 125 10.82 -0.42 -5.41
C HIS A 125 11.29 0.67 -4.42
N LEU A 126 11.43 0.31 -3.15
CA LEU A 126 11.96 1.20 -2.10
C LEU A 126 13.15 0.58 -1.35
N GLY A 127 13.92 -0.25 -2.06
CA GLY A 127 15.11 -0.94 -1.61
C GLY A 127 15.06 -2.45 -1.82
N ASN A 128 16.20 -3.01 -2.23
CA ASN A 128 16.33 -4.42 -2.59
C ASN A 128 16.92 -5.28 -1.47
N GLN A 129 17.59 -4.66 -0.49
CA GLN A 129 18.21 -5.34 0.64
C GLN A 129 17.16 -5.71 1.69
N ASP A 130 17.52 -6.65 2.57
CA ASP A 130 16.59 -7.21 3.54
C ASP A 130 16.06 -6.20 4.57
N GLU A 131 16.85 -5.18 4.92
CA GLU A 131 16.42 -4.12 5.83
C GLU A 131 15.29 -3.26 5.25
N PHE A 132 15.17 -3.17 3.92
CA PHE A 132 14.10 -2.46 3.23
C PHE A 132 12.90 -3.33 2.89
N TYR A 133 12.93 -4.61 3.27
CA TYR A 133 11.88 -5.56 2.91
C TYR A 133 10.50 -5.09 3.41
N PRO A 134 9.42 -5.20 2.62
CA PRO A 134 8.12 -4.64 2.98
C PRO A 134 7.61 -5.05 4.36
N THR A 135 7.83 -6.31 4.79
CA THR A 135 7.39 -6.74 6.13
C THR A 135 8.23 -6.14 7.27
N ARG A 136 9.39 -5.57 6.99
CA ARG A 136 10.18 -4.75 7.93
C ARG A 136 9.81 -3.26 7.87
N ARG A 137 8.93 -2.90 6.94
CA ARG A 137 8.46 -1.53 6.69
C ARG A 137 6.94 -1.40 6.92
N GLY A 138 6.44 -2.13 7.92
CA GLY A 138 5.09 -2.01 8.44
C GLY A 138 4.04 -2.93 7.83
N PHE A 139 4.34 -3.66 6.76
CA PHE A 139 3.39 -4.61 6.18
C PHE A 139 3.39 -5.95 6.91
N ASP A 140 2.19 -6.51 7.16
CA ASP A 140 2.02 -7.86 7.71
C ASP A 140 2.17 -8.94 6.62
N TYR A 141 1.84 -8.56 5.38
CA TYR A 141 1.88 -9.45 4.22
C TYR A 141 2.53 -8.76 3.02
N PHE A 142 3.34 -9.51 2.30
CA PHE A 142 3.91 -9.08 1.03
C PHE A 142 3.85 -10.21 0.00
N TYR A 143 3.30 -9.89 -1.17
CA TYR A 143 3.39 -10.71 -2.37
C TYR A 143 3.77 -9.83 -3.55
N GLY A 144 4.98 -10.00 -4.11
CA GLY A 144 5.41 -9.12 -5.19
C GLY A 144 6.90 -9.14 -5.47
N LEU A 145 7.40 -8.08 -6.10
CA LEU A 145 8.80 -7.89 -6.43
C LEU A 145 9.39 -6.70 -5.64
N ARG A 146 10.64 -6.84 -5.20
CA ARG A 146 11.36 -5.74 -4.53
C ARG A 146 11.87 -4.70 -5.52
N SER A 147 12.24 -5.14 -6.71
CA SER A 147 12.84 -4.31 -7.78
C SER A 147 11.82 -3.43 -8.50
N GLY A 148 12.33 -2.56 -9.39
CA GLY A 148 11.56 -1.60 -10.17
C GLY A 148 10.83 -2.18 -11.37
N SER A 149 11.24 -3.33 -11.90
CA SER A 149 10.63 -3.90 -13.12
C SER A 149 10.95 -5.37 -13.29
N ARG A 150 10.09 -6.07 -14.03
CA ARG A 150 10.28 -7.45 -14.46
C ARG A 150 9.41 -7.78 -15.66
N SER A 151 9.58 -8.97 -16.26
CA SER A 151 8.64 -9.51 -17.24
C SER A 151 7.31 -9.94 -16.58
N TYR A 152 6.22 -9.90 -17.36
CA TYR A 152 4.89 -10.27 -16.87
C TYR A 152 4.69 -11.76 -16.65
N PHE A 153 5.54 -12.59 -17.23
CA PHE A 153 5.45 -14.04 -17.12
C PHE A 153 6.63 -14.61 -16.33
N TYR A 154 6.39 -15.75 -15.69
CA TYR A 154 7.43 -16.47 -14.95
C TYR A 154 8.59 -16.85 -15.85
N ASN A 155 9.83 -16.56 -15.40
CA ASN A 155 11.04 -16.88 -16.14
C ASN A 155 12.18 -17.24 -15.16
N ALA A 156 12.33 -18.54 -14.90
CA ALA A 156 13.37 -19.07 -14.01
C ALA A 156 14.81 -18.76 -14.46
N LYS A 157 15.03 -18.46 -15.74
CA LYS A 157 16.38 -18.16 -16.28
C LYS A 157 16.74 -16.68 -16.16
N LYS A 158 15.78 -15.82 -15.94
CA LYS A 158 15.96 -14.35 -15.93
C LYS A 158 15.53 -13.73 -14.59
N ASP A 159 14.26 -13.41 -14.48
CA ASP A 159 13.73 -12.61 -13.36
C ASP A 159 13.54 -13.45 -12.10
N ASP A 160 13.12 -14.71 -12.25
CA ASP A 160 12.73 -15.58 -11.13
C ASP A 160 13.86 -16.49 -10.60
N LYS A 161 15.11 -16.05 -10.74
CA LYS A 161 16.22 -16.70 -10.06
C LYS A 161 16.13 -16.47 -8.55
N PRO A 162 16.35 -17.49 -7.72
CA PRO A 162 16.41 -17.32 -6.26
C PRO A 162 17.37 -16.18 -5.86
N GLY A 163 16.89 -15.30 -4.95
CA GLY A 163 17.66 -14.14 -4.48
C GLY A 163 17.65 -12.93 -5.42
N ASN A 164 17.09 -13.03 -6.62
CA ASN A 164 16.92 -11.89 -7.50
C ASN A 164 15.78 -11.00 -6.97
N ALA A 165 16.03 -9.69 -6.79
CA ALA A 165 15.02 -8.73 -6.38
C ALA A 165 13.84 -8.58 -7.35
N LYS A 166 13.96 -9.09 -8.58
CA LYS A 166 12.89 -9.18 -9.59
C LYS A 166 12.03 -10.42 -9.44
N ALA A 167 12.47 -11.44 -8.68
CA ALA A 167 11.65 -12.62 -8.42
C ALA A 167 10.39 -12.23 -7.66
N ILE A 168 9.31 -12.97 -7.92
CA ILE A 168 8.12 -12.82 -7.09
C ILE A 168 8.36 -13.56 -5.79
N GLU A 169 8.12 -12.85 -4.71
CA GLU A 169 8.27 -13.35 -3.35
C GLU A 169 6.95 -13.28 -2.60
N GLU A 170 6.72 -14.24 -1.73
CA GLU A 170 5.68 -14.23 -0.72
C GLU A 170 6.33 -14.31 0.66
N ASN A 171 6.26 -13.20 1.42
CA ASN A 171 6.82 -13.09 2.77
C ASN A 171 8.28 -13.59 2.89
N GLY A 172 9.15 -13.17 1.97
CA GLY A 172 10.58 -13.51 1.97
C GLY A 172 10.95 -14.80 1.27
N LYS A 173 10.01 -15.50 0.68
CA LYS A 173 10.27 -16.74 -0.07
C LYS A 173 9.94 -16.52 -1.54
N SER A 174 10.89 -16.81 -2.43
CA SER A 174 10.62 -16.81 -3.87
C SER A 174 9.57 -17.86 -4.21
N VAL A 175 8.57 -17.46 -4.97
CA VAL A 175 7.46 -18.31 -5.38
C VAL A 175 7.33 -18.35 -6.90
N LYS A 176 6.82 -19.49 -7.41
CA LYS A 176 6.41 -19.61 -8.79
C LYS A 176 4.99 -19.08 -8.93
N PHE A 177 4.68 -18.53 -10.09
CA PHE A 177 3.33 -18.15 -10.47
C PHE A 177 3.05 -18.60 -11.90
N ASP A 178 1.81 -18.72 -12.25
CA ASP A 178 1.34 -19.07 -13.59
C ASP A 178 0.45 -17.97 -14.14
N GLY A 179 0.49 -17.80 -15.46
CA GLY A 179 -0.29 -16.79 -16.15
C GLY A 179 0.30 -15.38 -16.16
N TYR A 180 -0.54 -14.39 -16.39
CA TYR A 180 -0.18 -12.98 -16.51
C TYR A 180 -0.08 -12.35 -15.10
N LEU A 181 1.06 -11.74 -14.80
CA LEU A 181 1.38 -11.30 -13.43
C LEU A 181 0.39 -10.31 -12.83
N THR A 182 -0.18 -9.44 -13.66
CA THR A 182 -1.18 -8.47 -13.16
C THR A 182 -2.45 -9.16 -12.68
N ASP A 183 -2.88 -10.22 -13.36
CA ASP A 183 -4.03 -11.04 -12.93
C ASP A 183 -3.71 -11.79 -11.63
N VAL A 184 -2.48 -12.31 -11.53
CA VAL A 184 -1.99 -12.96 -10.29
C VAL A 184 -1.99 -11.99 -9.12
N PHE A 185 -1.53 -10.75 -9.31
CA PHE A 185 -1.62 -9.71 -8.27
C PHE A 185 -3.07 -9.38 -7.90
N GLY A 186 -3.96 -9.29 -8.89
CA GLY A 186 -5.38 -9.09 -8.65
C GLY A 186 -5.97 -10.19 -7.78
N GLN A 187 -5.71 -11.46 -8.10
CA GLN A 187 -6.18 -12.60 -7.32
C GLN A 187 -5.61 -12.62 -5.90
N LYS A 188 -4.30 -12.37 -5.75
CA LYS A 188 -3.65 -12.30 -4.43
C LYS A 188 -4.19 -11.17 -3.56
N ALA A 189 -4.56 -10.04 -4.17
CA ALA A 189 -5.22 -8.95 -3.45
C ALA A 189 -6.60 -9.35 -2.96
N ILE A 190 -7.39 -10.03 -3.80
CA ILE A 190 -8.70 -10.56 -3.43
C ILE A 190 -8.57 -11.59 -2.30
N ASP A 191 -7.61 -12.51 -2.40
CA ASP A 191 -7.34 -13.52 -1.36
C ASP A 191 -6.99 -12.86 -0.02
N PHE A 192 -6.15 -11.82 -0.05
CA PHE A 192 -5.80 -11.05 1.15
C PHE A 192 -7.02 -10.35 1.76
N ILE A 193 -7.84 -9.68 0.95
CA ILE A 193 -9.05 -8.97 1.40
C ILE A 193 -10.06 -9.94 2.02
N ASN A 194 -10.25 -11.12 1.42
CA ASN A 194 -11.22 -12.11 1.85
C ASN A 194 -10.74 -13.00 2.99
N ALA A 195 -9.46 -12.95 3.33
CA ALA A 195 -8.94 -13.72 4.46
C ALA A 195 -9.57 -13.24 5.76
N LYS A 196 -10.08 -14.18 6.58
CA LYS A 196 -10.71 -13.85 7.86
C LYS A 196 -9.71 -13.19 8.79
N ASP A 197 -10.01 -11.95 9.15
CA ASP A 197 -9.30 -11.17 10.16
C ASP A 197 -10.27 -10.11 10.68
N ASP A 198 -10.31 -9.89 11.98
CA ASP A 198 -11.23 -8.92 12.58
C ASP A 198 -10.69 -7.48 12.52
N ARG A 199 -9.45 -7.31 12.03
CA ARG A 199 -8.82 -6.00 11.83
C ARG A 199 -9.20 -5.41 10.47
N PRO A 200 -9.40 -4.10 10.40
CA PRO A 200 -9.57 -3.41 9.13
C PRO A 200 -8.31 -3.47 8.27
#